data_44a1c576d54949192d132a82dff21b5f
#
_entry.id   44a1c576d54949192d132a82dff21b5f
#
_cell.length_a   1.000
_cell.length_b   1.000
_cell.length_c   1.000
_cell.angle_alpha   90.00
_cell.angle_beta   90.00
_cell.angle_gamma   90.00
#
_symmetry.space_group_name_H-M   'P 1'
#
loop_
_entity.id
_entity.type
_entity.pdbx_description
1 polymer ?
#
loop_
_entity_poly.entity_id
_entity_poly.type
_entity_poly.pdbx_seq_one_letter_code
_entity_poly.pdbx_strand_id
1 'polypeptide(L)'
;MSRKFRARLLHSRASAPEEKSKKVQKICCNSLFIRYNSRMAVTRRQKEVVDFLESFVARNGYSPSFEEIARGMGLKSLATVHKHVTNLEKKGLLDRVHNRSRSIDLLPPGARNRSSDRLPLVGRIAAGAPVEALETSESISLHDVVGNRDVFALEVRGDSMRDEHIISGDYVLVERTRTARQGEIVVALLHGAETTLKRFYSEGSVVRLQPSNMEMDPIRVPATQVAIQGRVLGVLRKYR
;
A
#
# COMPACT_ATOMS: atom_id res chain seq x y z
N MET A 1 -49.12 57.54 4.84
CA MET A 1 -48.36 57.41 6.09
C MET A 1 -47.38 56.29 5.94
N SER A 2 -46.24 56.57 5.47
CA SER A 2 -44.90 56.76 6.06
C SER A 2 -44.45 55.64 7.00
N ARG A 3 -43.45 54.88 6.58
CA ARG A 3 -42.18 54.71 7.30
C ARG A 3 -41.16 53.87 6.52
N LYS A 4 -40.09 54.56 6.15
CA LYS A 4 -38.82 54.00 5.58
C LYS A 4 -38.09 53.19 6.63
N PHE A 5 -37.58 52.00 6.28
CA PHE A 5 -36.50 51.35 7.01
C PHE A 5 -35.27 51.19 6.11
N ARG A 6 -34.23 51.88 6.49
CA ARG A 6 -32.87 51.81 5.93
C ARG A 6 -32.20 50.49 6.37
N ALA A 7 -31.79 49.66 5.43
CA ALA A 7 -30.85 48.55 5.70
C ALA A 7 -29.41 49.07 5.55
N ARG A 8 -28.64 48.97 6.61
CA ARG A 8 -27.19 49.22 6.68
C ARG A 8 -26.45 47.97 6.15
N LEU A 9 -25.69 48.14 5.06
CA LEU A 9 -24.69 47.21 4.64
C LEU A 9 -23.52 47.19 5.66
N LEU A 10 -23.32 46.06 6.31
CA LEU A 10 -22.07 45.74 7.01
C LEU A 10 -21.18 44.91 6.10
N HIS A 11 -20.11 45.53 5.64
CA HIS A 11 -19.00 44.87 4.99
C HIS A 11 -18.20 44.11 6.06
N SER A 12 -18.29 42.78 6.11
CA SER A 12 -17.33 41.96 6.80
C SER A 12 -16.27 41.42 5.82
N ARG A 13 -15.07 41.93 5.94
CA ARG A 13 -13.88 41.44 5.29
C ARG A 13 -13.61 40.01 5.77
N ALA A 14 -13.71 39.03 4.90
CA ALA A 14 -13.20 37.68 5.12
C ALA A 14 -11.69 37.72 4.91
N SER A 15 -10.92 37.61 5.97
CA SER A 15 -9.48 37.35 5.94
C SER A 15 -9.20 35.86 5.68
N ALA A 16 -8.27 35.61 4.78
CA ALA A 16 -7.95 34.36 4.14
C ALA A 16 -7.45 33.22 5.08
N PRO A 17 -7.66 31.95 4.69
CA PRO A 17 -7.23 30.77 5.47
C PRO A 17 -5.84 30.25 5.08
N GLU A 18 -4.91 31.07 4.56
CA GLU A 18 -3.61 30.58 4.10
C GLU A 18 -2.58 30.28 5.21
N GLU A 19 -2.72 30.90 6.37
CA GLU A 19 -1.73 30.75 7.45
C GLU A 19 -1.87 29.47 8.26
N LYS A 20 -3.07 28.86 8.28
CA LYS A 20 -3.32 27.60 8.99
C LYS A 20 -2.78 26.36 8.23
N SER A 21 -2.69 26.39 6.90
CA SER A 21 -2.20 25.27 6.09
C SER A 21 -0.70 25.04 6.28
N LYS A 22 0.10 26.10 6.36
CA LYS A 22 1.58 26.01 6.56
C LYS A 22 1.96 25.51 7.97
N LYS A 23 1.12 25.77 8.98
CA LYS A 23 1.36 25.32 10.36
C LYS A 23 1.02 23.86 10.58
N VAL A 24 -0.02 23.34 9.91
CA VAL A 24 -0.44 21.92 9.98
C VAL A 24 0.59 21.03 9.26
N GLN A 25 1.13 21.47 8.13
CA GLN A 25 2.14 20.72 7.38
C GLN A 25 3.48 20.62 8.12
N LYS A 26 3.86 21.68 8.88
CA LYS A 26 5.08 21.69 9.71
C LYS A 26 4.97 20.80 10.96
N ILE A 27 3.74 20.64 11.52
CA ILE A 27 3.49 19.78 12.69
C ILE A 27 3.48 18.30 12.29
N CYS A 28 2.97 17.93 11.11
CA CYS A 28 2.99 16.56 10.62
C CYS A 28 4.41 16.04 10.35
N CYS A 29 5.29 16.84 9.73
CA CYS A 29 6.69 16.45 9.48
C CYS A 29 7.48 16.27 10.78
N ASN A 30 7.28 17.16 11.76
CA ASN A 30 8.02 17.09 13.03
C ASN A 30 7.57 15.90 13.91
N SER A 31 6.28 15.52 13.88
CA SER A 31 5.77 14.40 14.67
C SER A 31 6.14 13.04 14.08
N LEU A 32 6.25 12.92 12.76
CA LEU A 32 6.80 11.73 12.10
C LEU A 32 8.26 11.52 12.48
N PHE A 33 9.04 12.59 12.51
CA PHE A 33 10.46 12.55 12.82
C PHE A 33 10.77 12.21 14.28
N ILE A 34 9.96 12.68 15.23
CA ILE A 34 10.10 12.32 16.66
C ILE A 34 9.83 10.82 16.88
N ARG A 35 8.92 10.20 16.13
CA ARG A 35 8.68 8.75 16.15
C ARG A 35 9.82 7.95 15.50
N TYR A 36 10.56 8.52 14.56
CA TYR A 36 11.73 7.92 13.91
C TYR A 36 12.91 7.75 14.88
N ASN A 37 13.16 8.76 15.74
CA ASN A 37 14.31 8.76 16.64
C ASN A 37 14.17 7.83 17.84
N SER A 38 12.98 7.40 18.23
CA SER A 38 12.79 6.60 19.45
C SER A 38 12.95 5.09 19.26
N ARG A 39 13.07 4.58 18.03
CA ARG A 39 13.19 3.14 17.74
C ARG A 39 14.49 2.69 17.06
N MET A 40 15.30 3.60 16.49
CA MET A 40 16.57 3.25 15.82
C MET A 40 17.63 4.31 16.06
N ALA A 41 18.83 3.88 16.48
CA ALA A 41 19.98 4.77 16.65
C ALA A 41 20.49 5.24 15.27
N VAL A 42 20.02 6.40 14.83
CA VAL A 42 20.47 7.08 13.62
C VAL A 42 21.56 8.08 14.00
N THR A 43 22.74 8.04 13.34
CA THR A 43 23.79 9.01 13.58
C THR A 43 23.39 10.39 13.03
N ARG A 44 24.02 11.46 13.56
CA ARG A 44 23.76 12.83 13.09
C ARG A 44 23.91 12.96 11.56
N ARG A 45 24.96 12.37 10.98
CA ARG A 45 25.17 12.37 9.52
C ARG A 45 24.11 11.60 8.75
N GLN A 46 23.64 10.48 9.26
CA GLN A 46 22.56 9.73 8.65
C GLN A 46 21.23 10.50 8.68
N LYS A 47 21.00 11.26 9.75
CA LYS A 47 19.85 12.17 9.84
C LYS A 47 19.92 13.26 8.78
N GLU A 48 21.06 13.90 8.63
CA GLU A 48 21.29 14.95 7.62
C GLU A 48 21.01 14.41 6.20
N VAL A 49 21.35 13.13 5.90
CA VAL A 49 21.01 12.49 4.62
C VAL A 49 19.51 12.34 4.44
N VAL A 50 18.79 11.86 5.46
CA VAL A 50 17.33 11.71 5.40
C VAL A 50 16.65 13.05 5.20
N ASP A 51 17.02 14.06 6.00
CA ASP A 51 16.46 15.42 5.91
C ASP A 51 16.71 16.03 4.51
N PHE A 52 17.88 15.78 3.92
CA PHE A 52 18.19 16.20 2.56
C PHE A 52 17.29 15.50 1.53
N LEU A 53 17.16 14.16 1.62
CA LEU A 53 16.31 13.37 0.72
C LEU A 53 14.85 13.85 0.77
N GLU A 54 14.29 14.04 1.97
CA GLU A 54 12.92 14.55 2.16
C GLU A 54 12.72 15.91 1.50
N SER A 55 13.66 16.84 1.75
CA SER A 55 13.58 18.19 1.22
C SER A 55 13.80 18.25 -0.30
N PHE A 56 14.60 17.36 -0.85
CA PHE A 56 14.85 17.27 -2.29
C PHE A 56 13.62 16.72 -3.02
N VAL A 57 13.05 15.62 -2.54
CA VAL A 57 11.84 15.02 -3.13
C VAL A 57 10.65 15.97 -3.03
N ALA A 58 10.47 16.65 -1.90
CA ALA A 58 9.41 17.64 -1.72
C ALA A 58 9.49 18.82 -2.70
N ARG A 59 10.73 19.23 -3.11
CA ARG A 59 10.94 20.34 -4.04
C ARG A 59 10.90 19.93 -5.50
N ASN A 60 11.42 18.75 -5.83
CA ASN A 60 11.65 18.34 -7.22
C ASN A 60 10.65 17.30 -7.72
N GLY A 61 9.92 16.61 -6.83
CA GLY A 61 8.96 15.56 -7.19
C GLY A 61 9.59 14.22 -7.60
N TYR A 62 10.91 14.07 -7.50
CA TYR A 62 11.65 12.85 -7.81
C TYR A 62 12.84 12.67 -6.86
N SER A 63 13.35 11.43 -6.77
CA SER A 63 14.49 11.09 -5.91
C SER A 63 15.83 11.53 -6.49
N PRO A 64 16.78 12.03 -5.66
CA PRO A 64 18.08 12.49 -6.13
C PRO A 64 19.01 11.34 -6.55
N SER A 65 19.94 11.63 -7.45
CA SER A 65 21.09 10.78 -7.74
C SER A 65 22.15 10.86 -6.64
N PHE A 66 23.08 9.91 -6.61
CA PHE A 66 24.22 9.96 -5.65
C PHE A 66 25.06 11.21 -5.80
N GLU A 67 25.19 11.73 -7.02
CA GLU A 67 25.92 12.98 -7.30
C GLU A 67 25.19 14.20 -6.75
N GLU A 68 23.87 14.23 -6.90
CA GLU A 68 23.02 15.29 -6.34
C GLU A 68 23.06 15.28 -4.80
N ILE A 69 23.08 14.09 -4.19
CA ILE A 69 23.25 13.94 -2.73
C ILE A 69 24.65 14.43 -2.31
N ALA A 70 25.72 14.01 -3.02
CA ALA A 70 27.08 14.43 -2.70
C ALA A 70 27.20 15.97 -2.74
N ARG A 71 26.71 16.59 -3.81
CA ARG A 71 26.74 18.04 -4.01
C ARG A 71 25.91 18.76 -2.94
N GLY A 72 24.69 18.32 -2.68
CA GLY A 72 23.79 18.96 -1.71
C GLY A 72 24.26 18.86 -0.27
N MET A 73 25.01 17.82 0.07
CA MET A 73 25.57 17.59 1.40
C MET A 73 27.04 18.03 1.55
N GLY A 74 27.65 18.58 0.51
CA GLY A 74 29.07 19.00 0.52
C GLY A 74 30.03 17.80 0.69
N LEU A 75 29.66 16.58 0.23
CA LEU A 75 30.52 15.42 0.30
C LEU A 75 31.44 15.33 -0.92
N LYS A 76 32.73 15.12 -0.68
CA LYS A 76 33.73 15.05 -1.75
C LYS A 76 33.79 13.70 -2.48
N SER A 77 33.20 12.63 -1.87
CA SER A 77 33.31 11.26 -2.40
C SER A 77 31.94 10.60 -2.53
N LEU A 78 31.65 10.05 -3.69
CA LEU A 78 30.45 9.21 -3.94
C LEU A 78 30.45 7.94 -3.10
N ALA A 79 31.65 7.40 -2.77
CA ALA A 79 31.77 6.24 -1.88
C ALA A 79 31.22 6.52 -0.47
N THR A 80 31.38 7.76 0.02
CA THR A 80 30.82 8.19 1.31
C THR A 80 29.29 8.25 1.25
N VAL A 81 28.72 8.77 0.16
CA VAL A 81 27.26 8.77 -0.06
C VAL A 81 26.75 7.34 -0.11
N HIS A 82 27.41 6.48 -0.88
CA HIS A 82 27.06 5.06 -0.99
C HIS A 82 27.03 4.37 0.38
N LYS A 83 28.06 4.60 1.21
CA LYS A 83 28.14 4.04 2.58
C LYS A 83 26.97 4.53 3.46
N HIS A 84 26.61 5.82 3.41
CA HIS A 84 25.50 6.36 4.19
C HIS A 84 24.16 5.80 3.71
N VAL A 85 23.91 5.77 2.40
CA VAL A 85 22.70 5.23 1.80
C VAL A 85 22.55 3.73 2.13
N THR A 86 23.61 2.92 1.95
CA THR A 86 23.58 1.49 2.29
C THR A 86 23.33 1.24 3.79
N ASN A 87 23.89 2.08 4.66
CA ASN A 87 23.61 1.96 6.09
C ASN A 87 22.18 2.35 6.47
N LEU A 88 21.59 3.33 5.79
CA LEU A 88 20.18 3.71 5.98
C LEU A 88 19.23 2.65 5.43
N GLU A 89 19.58 2.03 4.29
CA GLU A 89 18.88 0.89 3.71
C GLU A 89 18.88 -0.32 4.67
N LYS A 90 20.04 -0.70 5.20
CA LYS A 90 20.16 -1.75 6.24
C LYS A 90 19.34 -1.46 7.50
N LYS A 91 19.15 -0.19 7.84
CA LYS A 91 18.30 0.25 8.94
C LYS A 91 16.82 0.33 8.57
N GLY A 92 16.44 0.04 7.31
CA GLY A 92 15.05 0.10 6.85
C GLY A 92 14.46 1.50 6.82
N LEU A 93 15.30 2.53 6.64
CA LEU A 93 14.89 3.93 6.58
C LEU A 93 14.67 4.41 5.16
N LEU A 94 15.27 3.72 4.20
CA LEU A 94 15.07 3.92 2.77
C LEU A 94 15.16 2.59 2.04
N ASP A 95 14.60 2.55 0.85
CA ASP A 95 14.72 1.47 -0.13
C ASP A 95 15.34 1.99 -1.41
N ARG A 96 16.04 1.15 -2.16
CA ARG A 96 16.58 1.50 -3.47
C ARG A 96 16.61 0.32 -4.42
N VAL A 97 16.42 0.57 -5.71
CA VAL A 97 16.66 -0.42 -6.75
C VAL A 97 18.14 -0.31 -7.17
N HIS A 98 18.91 -1.39 -6.96
CA HIS A 98 20.31 -1.46 -7.35
C HIS A 98 20.47 -1.28 -8.87
N ASN A 99 21.53 -0.64 -9.31
CA ASN A 99 21.86 -0.34 -10.71
C ASN A 99 20.85 0.59 -11.43
N ARG A 100 20.01 1.30 -10.69
CA ARG A 100 19.11 2.32 -11.23
C ARG A 100 19.35 3.66 -10.55
N SER A 101 19.60 4.70 -11.35
CA SER A 101 19.72 6.07 -10.82
C SER A 101 18.35 6.58 -10.34
N ARG A 102 18.33 7.48 -9.35
CA ARG A 102 17.11 8.13 -8.83
C ARG A 102 16.05 7.15 -8.32
N SER A 103 16.49 6.07 -7.69
CA SER A 103 15.62 4.98 -7.19
C SER A 103 15.62 4.87 -5.67
N ILE A 104 15.91 5.97 -4.98
CA ILE A 104 15.94 6.02 -3.51
C ILE A 104 14.56 6.47 -3.03
N ASP A 105 13.86 5.59 -2.32
CA ASP A 105 12.58 5.89 -1.70
C ASP A 105 12.71 5.89 -0.17
N LEU A 106 12.24 6.96 0.47
CA LEU A 106 12.16 7.01 1.93
C LEU A 106 11.00 6.15 2.43
N LEU A 107 11.31 5.27 3.35
CA LEU A 107 10.31 4.38 3.95
C LEU A 107 9.66 5.03 5.17
N PRO A 108 8.33 5.00 5.29
CA PRO A 108 7.65 5.48 6.49
C PRO A 108 8.07 4.65 7.72
N PRO A 109 8.01 5.22 8.94
CA PRO A 109 8.38 4.53 10.17
C PRO A 109 7.60 3.22 10.34
N GLY A 110 8.33 2.10 10.43
CA GLY A 110 7.72 0.77 10.53
C GLY A 110 7.45 0.07 9.20
N ALA A 111 7.71 0.70 8.07
CA ALA A 111 7.79 0.01 6.79
C ALA A 111 8.98 -0.95 6.82
N ARG A 112 8.74 -2.22 6.55
CA ARG A 112 9.82 -3.19 6.35
C ARG A 112 10.57 -2.85 5.08
N ASN A 113 11.90 -3.01 5.10
CA ASN A 113 12.73 -2.85 3.91
C ASN A 113 12.24 -3.83 2.84
N ARG A 114 11.78 -3.32 1.69
CA ARG A 114 11.23 -4.12 0.59
C ARG A 114 12.26 -5.11 0.03
N SER A 115 13.55 -4.81 0.17
CA SER A 115 14.63 -5.70 -0.25
C SER A 115 14.73 -6.98 0.60
N SER A 116 14.29 -6.93 1.89
CA SER A 116 14.28 -8.11 2.77
C SER A 116 13.13 -9.08 2.48
N ASP A 117 12.09 -8.64 1.77
CA ASP A 117 10.89 -9.43 1.49
C ASP A 117 10.90 -10.01 0.06
N ARG A 118 12.03 -9.88 -0.66
CA ARG A 118 12.21 -10.47 -1.99
C ARG A 118 12.79 -11.88 -1.88
N LEU A 119 12.13 -12.82 -2.55
CA LEU A 119 12.61 -14.19 -2.69
C LEU A 119 13.27 -14.35 -4.08
N PRO A 120 14.44 -15.00 -4.18
CA PRO A 120 15.03 -15.28 -5.49
C PRO A 120 14.10 -16.23 -6.27
N LEU A 121 13.76 -15.86 -7.50
CA LEU A 121 13.06 -16.72 -8.45
C LEU A 121 14.13 -17.53 -9.21
N VAL A 122 14.50 -18.68 -8.66
CA VAL A 122 15.64 -19.47 -9.16
C VAL A 122 15.34 -20.15 -10.49
N GLY A 123 14.06 -20.40 -10.81
CA GLY A 123 13.70 -21.07 -12.06
C GLY A 123 12.24 -21.44 -12.15
N ARG A 124 11.93 -22.31 -13.09
CA ARG A 124 10.58 -22.86 -13.33
C ARG A 124 10.61 -24.35 -13.16
N ILE A 125 9.56 -24.89 -12.55
CA ILE A 125 9.34 -26.34 -12.44
C ILE A 125 8.04 -26.71 -13.15
N ALA A 126 7.99 -27.88 -13.75
CA ALA A 126 6.74 -28.43 -14.29
C ALA A 126 6.04 -29.27 -13.24
N ALA A 127 4.72 -29.11 -13.14
CA ALA A 127 3.86 -30.04 -12.40
C ALA A 127 3.40 -31.13 -13.39
N GLY A 128 4.26 -32.10 -13.64
CA GLY A 128 4.01 -33.18 -14.62
C GLY A 128 5.33 -33.76 -15.15
N ALA A 129 5.48 -33.82 -16.47
CA ALA A 129 6.72 -34.31 -17.06
C ALA A 129 7.91 -33.39 -16.72
N PRO A 130 9.11 -33.96 -16.42
CA PRO A 130 10.29 -33.15 -16.11
C PRO A 130 10.63 -32.20 -17.26
N VAL A 131 11.03 -30.98 -16.92
CA VAL A 131 11.54 -29.96 -17.85
C VAL A 131 12.96 -29.57 -17.46
N GLU A 132 13.73 -29.10 -18.43
CA GLU A 132 15.07 -28.60 -18.20
C GLU A 132 15.04 -27.39 -17.24
N ALA A 133 15.90 -27.42 -16.23
CA ALA A 133 16.01 -26.34 -15.26
C ALA A 133 16.71 -25.14 -15.91
N LEU A 134 15.98 -24.05 -16.07
CA LEU A 134 16.53 -22.76 -16.50
C LEU A 134 16.71 -21.88 -15.26
N GLU A 135 17.95 -21.55 -14.95
CA GLU A 135 18.25 -20.58 -13.88
C GLU A 135 17.85 -19.19 -14.32
N THR A 136 17.10 -18.49 -13.48
CA THR A 136 16.76 -17.07 -13.65
C THR A 136 17.34 -16.27 -12.50
N SER A 137 17.84 -15.09 -12.78
CA SER A 137 18.33 -14.13 -11.75
C SER A 137 17.26 -13.13 -11.30
N GLU A 138 16.00 -13.50 -11.47
CA GLU A 138 14.86 -12.69 -11.05
C GLU A 138 14.58 -12.83 -9.56
N SER A 139 13.80 -11.93 -9.03
CA SER A 139 13.31 -12.01 -7.64
C SER A 139 11.84 -11.63 -7.59
N ILE A 140 11.08 -12.29 -6.74
CA ILE A 140 9.65 -12.03 -6.52
C ILE A 140 9.42 -11.52 -5.10
N SER A 141 8.56 -10.54 -4.94
CA SER A 141 8.09 -10.03 -3.66
C SER A 141 6.57 -10.01 -3.61
N LEU A 142 6.01 -9.91 -2.42
CA LEU A 142 4.57 -9.69 -2.29
C LEU A 142 4.11 -8.42 -3.02
N HIS A 143 4.95 -7.39 -3.06
CA HIS A 143 4.67 -6.16 -3.79
C HIS A 143 4.51 -6.38 -5.29
N ASP A 144 5.25 -7.33 -5.90
CA ASP A 144 5.13 -7.62 -7.33
C ASP A 144 3.74 -8.22 -7.66
N VAL A 145 3.11 -8.89 -6.68
CA VAL A 145 1.75 -9.43 -6.79
C VAL A 145 0.68 -8.35 -6.58
N VAL A 146 0.84 -7.52 -5.54
CA VAL A 146 -0.20 -6.56 -5.15
C VAL A 146 -0.02 -5.17 -5.78
N GLY A 147 1.19 -4.81 -6.19
CA GLY A 147 1.53 -3.47 -6.70
C GLY A 147 1.35 -2.39 -5.64
N ASN A 148 0.95 -1.19 -6.07
CA ASN A 148 0.68 -0.05 -5.18
C ASN A 148 -0.77 0.01 -4.69
N ARG A 149 -1.51 -1.12 -4.74
CA ARG A 149 -2.90 -1.20 -4.31
C ARG A 149 -3.00 -1.20 -2.79
N ASP A 150 -4.10 -0.67 -2.25
CA ASP A 150 -4.44 -0.82 -0.83
C ASP A 150 -4.96 -2.24 -0.59
N VAL A 151 -4.12 -3.09 -0.01
CA VAL A 151 -4.37 -4.52 0.14
C VAL A 151 -4.30 -4.93 1.61
N PHE A 152 -5.21 -5.79 2.01
CA PHE A 152 -5.21 -6.46 3.31
C PHE A 152 -5.32 -7.98 3.11
N ALA A 153 -4.98 -8.74 4.16
CA ALA A 153 -5.09 -10.19 4.14
C ALA A 153 -6.18 -10.67 5.10
N LEU A 154 -6.89 -11.72 4.71
CA LEU A 154 -7.85 -12.43 5.56
C LEU A 154 -7.54 -13.92 5.57
N GLU A 155 -7.66 -14.56 6.74
CA GLU A 155 -7.63 -16.01 6.87
C GLU A 155 -8.99 -16.58 6.49
N VAL A 156 -8.98 -17.58 5.61
CA VAL A 156 -10.19 -18.26 5.15
C VAL A 156 -10.62 -19.29 6.19
N ARG A 157 -11.92 -19.32 6.48
CA ARG A 157 -12.55 -20.38 7.28
C ARG A 157 -13.74 -20.95 6.52
N GLY A 158 -13.81 -22.29 6.46
CA GLY A 158 -14.84 -23.01 5.74
C GLY A 158 -14.49 -23.29 4.27
N ASP A 159 -15.39 -24.00 3.57
CA ASP A 159 -15.13 -24.68 2.30
C ASP A 159 -15.97 -24.13 1.14
N SER A 160 -16.58 -22.96 1.31
CA SER A 160 -17.50 -22.40 0.32
C SER A 160 -16.86 -22.01 -1.02
N MET A 161 -15.52 -22.01 -1.09
CA MET A 161 -14.74 -21.66 -2.29
C MET A 161 -13.77 -22.78 -2.68
N ARG A 162 -14.01 -24.03 -2.26
CA ARG A 162 -13.10 -25.16 -2.47
C ARG A 162 -12.87 -25.50 -3.96
N ASP A 163 -13.88 -25.30 -4.81
CA ASP A 163 -13.76 -25.58 -6.24
C ASP A 163 -12.90 -24.53 -6.99
N GLU A 164 -12.62 -23.38 -6.34
CA GLU A 164 -11.60 -22.41 -6.72
C GLU A 164 -10.26 -22.68 -6.04
N HIS A 165 -10.11 -23.84 -5.43
CA HIS A 165 -8.92 -24.23 -4.67
C HIS A 165 -8.61 -23.30 -3.49
N ILE A 166 -9.58 -22.54 -2.97
CA ILE A 166 -9.47 -21.73 -1.74
C ILE A 166 -10.09 -22.53 -0.60
N ILE A 167 -9.25 -22.95 0.35
CA ILE A 167 -9.64 -23.83 1.45
C ILE A 167 -9.41 -23.19 2.82
N SER A 168 -9.98 -23.75 3.84
CA SER A 168 -9.79 -23.31 5.22
C SER A 168 -8.31 -23.32 5.62
N GLY A 169 -7.84 -22.21 6.22
CA GLY A 169 -6.44 -21.97 6.58
C GLY A 169 -5.61 -21.21 5.54
N ASP A 170 -6.15 -20.96 4.35
CA ASP A 170 -5.51 -20.07 3.37
C ASP A 170 -5.59 -18.60 3.81
N TYR A 171 -4.68 -17.81 3.28
CA TYR A 171 -4.74 -16.35 3.38
C TYR A 171 -5.09 -15.78 2.00
N VAL A 172 -6.18 -15.03 1.90
CA VAL A 172 -6.53 -14.29 0.69
C VAL A 172 -6.01 -12.87 0.76
N LEU A 173 -5.37 -12.42 -0.32
CA LEU A 173 -4.95 -11.03 -0.51
C LEU A 173 -6.10 -10.28 -1.18
N VAL A 174 -6.59 -9.26 -0.51
CA VAL A 174 -7.82 -8.53 -0.89
C VAL A 174 -7.48 -7.07 -1.15
N GLU A 175 -7.73 -6.61 -2.38
CA GLU A 175 -7.69 -5.19 -2.71
C GLU A 175 -8.94 -4.50 -2.15
N ARG A 176 -8.74 -3.45 -1.38
CA ARG A 176 -9.82 -2.66 -0.82
C ARG A 176 -10.57 -1.90 -1.93
N THR A 177 -11.80 -2.29 -2.17
CA THR A 177 -12.70 -1.65 -3.14
C THR A 177 -14.14 -1.78 -2.70
N ARG A 178 -14.98 -0.84 -3.15
CA ARG A 178 -16.44 -0.87 -2.89
C ARG A 178 -17.24 -1.37 -4.08
N THR A 179 -16.57 -1.68 -5.19
CA THR A 179 -17.20 -2.13 -6.43
C THR A 179 -16.58 -3.44 -6.88
N ALA A 180 -17.36 -4.27 -7.55
CA ALA A 180 -16.91 -5.53 -8.13
C ALA A 180 -17.57 -5.75 -9.50
N ARG A 181 -16.91 -6.52 -10.35
CA ARG A 181 -17.41 -6.97 -11.64
C ARG A 181 -18.10 -8.33 -11.48
N GLN A 182 -18.93 -8.68 -12.45
CA GLN A 182 -19.57 -10.00 -12.51
C GLN A 182 -18.53 -11.12 -12.48
N GLY A 183 -18.72 -12.09 -11.60
CA GLY A 183 -17.86 -13.27 -11.46
C GLY A 183 -16.58 -13.06 -10.65
N GLU A 184 -16.24 -11.81 -10.24
CA GLU A 184 -15.07 -11.59 -9.35
C GLU A 184 -15.29 -12.24 -7.98
N ILE A 185 -14.22 -12.78 -7.39
CA ILE A 185 -14.23 -13.28 -6.02
C ILE A 185 -14.07 -12.08 -5.08
N VAL A 186 -15.05 -11.89 -4.22
CA VAL A 186 -15.12 -10.71 -3.34
C VAL A 186 -15.27 -11.09 -1.88
N VAL A 187 -14.82 -10.19 -1.03
CA VAL A 187 -15.20 -10.15 0.38
C VAL A 187 -16.40 -9.20 0.50
N ALA A 188 -17.53 -9.75 0.88
CA ALA A 188 -18.79 -9.03 1.06
C ALA A 188 -19.22 -9.03 2.53
N LEU A 189 -19.68 -7.88 3.00
CA LEU A 189 -20.34 -7.73 4.30
C LEU A 189 -21.84 -7.74 4.07
N LEU A 190 -22.54 -8.68 4.73
CA LEU A 190 -23.98 -8.87 4.69
C LEU A 190 -24.62 -8.27 5.94
N HIS A 191 -25.75 -7.59 5.78
CA HIS A 191 -26.54 -7.00 6.87
C HIS A 191 -25.70 -6.15 7.86
N GLY A 192 -24.54 -5.65 7.44
CA GLY A 192 -23.63 -4.87 8.28
C GLY A 192 -22.85 -5.67 9.34
N ALA A 193 -22.98 -7.00 9.39
CA ALA A 193 -22.40 -7.82 10.45
C ALA A 193 -21.62 -9.06 9.96
N GLU A 194 -22.07 -9.73 8.89
CA GLU A 194 -21.52 -11.00 8.46
C GLU A 194 -20.59 -10.84 7.25
N THR A 195 -19.36 -11.29 7.37
CA THR A 195 -18.39 -11.26 6.26
C THR A 195 -18.30 -12.60 5.58
N THR A 196 -18.36 -12.62 4.24
CA THR A 196 -18.28 -13.83 3.44
C THR A 196 -17.41 -13.66 2.20
N LEU A 197 -16.82 -14.76 1.72
CA LEU A 197 -16.03 -14.85 0.48
C LEU A 197 -16.84 -15.64 -0.55
N LYS A 198 -17.21 -14.99 -1.67
CA LYS A 198 -18.04 -15.59 -2.73
C LYS A 198 -17.73 -14.95 -4.09
N ARG A 199 -18.21 -15.56 -5.17
CA ARG A 199 -18.29 -14.91 -6.47
C ARG A 199 -19.48 -13.96 -6.51
N PHE A 200 -19.22 -12.76 -6.97
CA PHE A 200 -20.19 -11.67 -7.04
C PHE A 200 -20.93 -11.66 -8.38
N TYR A 201 -22.26 -11.58 -8.31
CA TYR A 201 -23.13 -11.36 -9.45
C TYR A 201 -24.22 -10.36 -9.09
N SER A 202 -24.30 -9.29 -9.88
CA SER A 202 -25.37 -8.29 -9.77
C SER A 202 -26.54 -8.69 -10.68
N GLU A 203 -27.72 -8.86 -10.10
CA GLU A 203 -28.97 -9.23 -10.78
C GLU A 203 -30.01 -8.08 -10.60
N GLY A 204 -29.60 -6.86 -10.94
CA GLY A 204 -30.44 -5.67 -10.78
C GLY A 204 -30.53 -5.21 -9.32
N SER A 205 -31.71 -5.31 -8.73
CA SER A 205 -31.95 -4.96 -7.31
C SER A 205 -31.44 -6.00 -6.31
N VAL A 206 -31.01 -7.17 -6.80
CA VAL A 206 -30.53 -8.29 -5.99
C VAL A 206 -29.06 -8.57 -6.32
N VAL A 207 -28.29 -8.91 -5.31
CA VAL A 207 -26.94 -9.47 -5.46
C VAL A 207 -26.98 -10.94 -5.15
N ARG A 208 -26.45 -11.75 -6.08
CA ARG A 208 -26.19 -13.15 -5.88
C ARG A 208 -24.73 -13.37 -5.54
N LEU A 209 -24.48 -13.92 -4.38
CA LEU A 209 -23.17 -14.33 -3.89
C LEU A 209 -23.06 -15.84 -4.04
N GLN A 210 -22.33 -16.26 -5.07
CA GLN A 210 -22.22 -17.66 -5.48
C GLN A 210 -21.03 -18.32 -4.78
N PRO A 211 -21.25 -19.39 -3.98
CA PRO A 211 -20.16 -20.24 -3.53
C PRO A 211 -19.55 -21.00 -4.73
N SER A 212 -18.26 -21.27 -4.68
CA SER A 212 -17.59 -22.23 -5.55
C SER A 212 -17.45 -23.56 -4.80
N ASN A 213 -18.60 -24.15 -4.51
CA ASN A 213 -18.80 -25.43 -3.87
C ASN A 213 -20.17 -25.97 -4.30
N MET A 214 -20.19 -27.11 -4.98
CA MET A 214 -21.41 -27.71 -5.53
C MET A 214 -22.45 -28.13 -4.46
N GLU A 215 -22.01 -28.26 -3.21
CA GLU A 215 -22.88 -28.66 -2.08
C GLU A 215 -23.56 -27.45 -1.41
N MET A 216 -23.27 -26.21 -1.88
CA MET A 216 -23.73 -24.98 -1.25
C MET A 216 -24.59 -24.16 -2.19
N ASP A 217 -25.74 -23.71 -1.72
CA ASP A 217 -26.64 -22.84 -2.47
C ASP A 217 -26.14 -21.40 -2.50
N PRO A 218 -26.42 -20.62 -3.58
CA PRO A 218 -26.10 -19.22 -3.66
C PRO A 218 -26.93 -18.37 -2.69
N ILE A 219 -26.31 -17.38 -2.10
CA ILE A 219 -26.95 -16.39 -1.23
C ILE A 219 -27.48 -15.26 -2.12
N ARG A 220 -28.80 -15.00 -2.09
CA ARG A 220 -29.46 -13.90 -2.79
C ARG A 220 -30.00 -12.90 -1.78
N VAL A 221 -29.52 -11.67 -1.85
CA VAL A 221 -29.90 -10.59 -0.94
C VAL A 221 -30.13 -9.29 -1.70
N PRO A 222 -30.99 -8.39 -1.20
CA PRO A 222 -31.13 -7.05 -1.78
C PRO A 222 -29.77 -6.34 -1.85
N ALA A 223 -29.51 -5.64 -2.95
CA ALA A 223 -28.23 -4.94 -3.15
C ALA A 223 -27.93 -3.91 -2.03
N THR A 224 -28.96 -3.38 -1.37
CA THR A 224 -28.85 -2.46 -0.25
C THR A 224 -28.31 -3.09 1.04
N GLN A 225 -28.32 -4.42 1.13
CA GLN A 225 -27.87 -5.20 2.29
C GLN A 225 -26.48 -5.81 2.10
N VAL A 226 -25.83 -5.54 0.96
CA VAL A 226 -24.48 -6.02 0.64
C VAL A 226 -23.52 -4.85 0.50
N ALA A 227 -22.42 -4.89 1.24
CA ALA A 227 -21.32 -3.95 1.08
C ALA A 227 -20.07 -4.72 0.66
N ILE A 228 -19.56 -4.42 -0.54
CA ILE A 228 -18.29 -4.98 -0.99
C ILE A 228 -17.16 -4.35 -0.18
N GLN A 229 -16.33 -5.18 0.45
CA GLN A 229 -15.16 -4.76 1.24
C GLN A 229 -13.88 -4.81 0.41
N GLY A 230 -13.84 -5.69 -0.60
CA GLY A 230 -12.71 -5.83 -1.50
C GLY A 230 -12.85 -7.02 -2.45
N ARG A 231 -11.93 -7.08 -3.41
CA ARG A 231 -11.80 -8.19 -4.36
C ARG A 231 -10.50 -8.96 -4.12
N VAL A 232 -10.52 -10.26 -4.34
CA VAL A 232 -9.37 -11.14 -4.17
C VAL A 232 -8.39 -10.93 -5.33
N LEU A 233 -7.10 -10.74 -4.98
CA LEU A 233 -5.98 -10.65 -5.92
C LEU A 233 -5.18 -11.94 -5.98
N GLY A 234 -5.11 -12.68 -4.88
CA GLY A 234 -4.31 -13.89 -4.79
C GLY A 234 -4.56 -14.64 -3.49
N VAL A 235 -4.00 -15.84 -3.43
CA VAL A 235 -4.08 -16.75 -2.28
C VAL A 235 -2.68 -17.14 -1.85
N LEU A 236 -2.43 -17.15 -0.56
CA LEU A 236 -1.21 -17.65 0.05
C LEU A 236 -1.56 -18.86 0.91
N ARG A 237 -0.87 -19.98 0.67
CA ARG A 237 -1.01 -21.20 1.44
C ARG A 237 0.29 -21.58 2.09
N LYS A 238 0.24 -21.85 3.39
CA LYS A 238 1.38 -22.36 4.14
C LYS A 238 1.26 -23.86 4.28
N TYR A 239 2.24 -24.59 3.76
CA TYR A 239 2.38 -26.03 4.00
C TYR A 239 3.22 -26.25 5.25
N ARG A 240 2.87 -27.25 6.03
CA ARG A 240 3.58 -27.70 7.24
C ARG A 240 4.39 -28.93 6.93
#